data_e516f6d9960140a82245bc75e0be5753
#
_entry.id   e516f6d9960140a82245bc75e0be5753
#
_cell.length_a   1.000
_cell.length_b   1.000
_cell.length_c   1.000
_cell.angle_alpha   90.00
_cell.angle_beta   90.00
_cell.angle_gamma   90.00
#
_symmetry.space_group_name_H-M   'P 1'
#
loop_
_entity.id
_entity.type
_entity.pdbx_description
1 polymer ?
#
loop_
_entity_poly.entity_id
_entity_poly.type
_entity_poly.pdbx_seq_one_letter_code
_entity_poly.pdbx_strand_id
1 'polypeptide(L)'
;MGFIFLLPFAAHDLHGMNIDKASLLMIPGYICAILIGIFSGKIGAVLSSRATIYTAFALVAGALVAAALFVQLHVAVLILAIVAFASGFALMYAPLVNTALRNITAAKSGIAIGFYNLTINIAIPLGIAYTAKLQDLTGYNTVLWILAAVAAIGIA
;
A
#
# COMPACT_ATOMS: atom_id res chain seq x y z
N MET A 1 -2.13 -3.18 -2.82
CA MET A 1 -1.45 -3.38 -4.13
C MET A 1 -2.25 -2.84 -5.31
N GLY A 2 -3.58 -2.92 -5.33
CA GLY A 2 -4.38 -2.32 -6.42
C GLY A 2 -4.07 -0.85 -6.70
N PHE A 3 -3.82 -0.03 -5.67
CA PHE A 3 -3.42 1.37 -5.84
C PHE A 3 -2.12 1.53 -6.65
N ILE A 4 -1.11 0.72 -6.35
CA ILE A 4 0.18 0.73 -7.07
C ILE A 4 -0.03 0.42 -8.56
N PHE A 5 -0.92 -0.54 -8.85
CA PHE A 5 -1.29 -0.88 -10.23
C PHE A 5 -2.00 0.29 -10.94
N LEU A 6 -2.94 0.95 -10.27
CA LEU A 6 -3.73 2.05 -10.87
C LEU A 6 -2.90 3.29 -11.21
N LEU A 7 -1.83 3.55 -10.48
CA LEU A 7 -1.12 4.83 -10.50
C LEU A 7 -0.52 5.17 -11.88
N PRO A 8 0.22 4.27 -12.59
CA PRO A 8 0.72 4.56 -13.92
C PRO A 8 -0.40 4.80 -14.93
N PHE A 9 -1.50 4.05 -14.83
CA PHE A 9 -2.66 4.21 -15.72
C PHE A 9 -3.36 5.55 -15.45
N ALA A 10 -3.55 5.92 -14.19
CA ALA A 10 -4.10 7.22 -13.83
C ALA A 10 -3.23 8.38 -14.34
N ALA A 11 -1.90 8.26 -14.24
CA ALA A 11 -0.98 9.25 -14.79
C ALA A 11 -1.04 9.32 -16.33
N HIS A 12 -1.21 8.19 -17.00
CA HIS A 12 -1.38 8.13 -18.44
C HIS A 12 -2.72 8.76 -18.88
N ASP A 13 -3.83 8.29 -18.31
CA ASP A 13 -5.18 8.60 -18.78
C ASP A 13 -5.63 10.01 -18.35
N LEU A 14 -5.28 10.43 -17.14
CA LEU A 14 -5.73 11.73 -16.60
C LEU A 14 -4.76 12.89 -16.92
N HIS A 15 -3.49 12.60 -17.10
CA HIS A 15 -2.45 13.62 -17.32
C HIS A 15 -1.75 13.50 -18.69
N GLY A 16 -2.17 12.57 -19.56
CA GLY A 16 -1.60 12.39 -20.91
C GLY A 16 -0.12 11.98 -20.90
N MET A 17 0.39 11.42 -19.80
CA MET A 17 1.78 11.00 -19.72
C MET A 17 2.02 9.73 -20.52
N ASN A 18 3.22 9.61 -21.13
CA ASN A 18 3.63 8.31 -21.67
C ASN A 18 3.73 7.28 -20.53
N ILE A 19 3.27 6.04 -20.76
CA ILE A 19 3.20 4.97 -19.75
C ILE A 19 4.58 4.67 -19.14
N ASP A 20 5.65 4.79 -19.92
CA ASP A 20 7.02 4.59 -19.43
C ASP A 20 7.39 5.67 -18.38
N LYS A 21 7.07 6.94 -18.69
CA LYS A 21 7.28 8.06 -17.74
C LYS A 21 6.37 7.96 -16.53
N ALA A 22 5.13 7.54 -16.72
CA ALA A 22 4.17 7.32 -15.64
C ALA A 22 4.65 6.25 -14.66
N SER A 23 5.29 5.18 -15.17
CA SER A 23 5.87 4.13 -14.33
C SER A 23 7.06 4.63 -13.50
N LEU A 24 7.83 5.60 -13.99
CA LEU A 24 8.93 6.21 -13.22
C LEU A 24 8.45 7.00 -11.98
N LEU A 25 7.19 7.43 -11.96
CA LEU A 25 6.59 8.08 -10.77
C LEU A 25 6.57 7.18 -9.54
N MET A 26 6.71 5.87 -9.71
CA MET A 26 6.74 4.91 -8.61
C MET A 26 8.08 4.85 -7.89
N ILE A 27 9.18 5.27 -8.56
CA ILE A 27 10.54 5.16 -8.01
C ILE A 27 10.68 5.83 -6.64
N PRO A 28 10.24 7.09 -6.42
CA PRO A 28 10.34 7.72 -5.11
C PRO A 28 9.64 6.92 -4.00
N GLY A 29 8.46 6.36 -4.31
CA GLY A 29 7.72 5.51 -3.37
C GLY A 29 8.50 4.25 -2.98
N TYR A 30 9.09 3.56 -3.94
CA TYR A 30 9.89 2.37 -3.66
C TYR A 30 11.18 2.68 -2.89
N ILE A 31 11.86 3.79 -3.19
CA ILE A 31 13.03 4.23 -2.43
C ILE A 31 12.64 4.48 -0.97
N CYS A 32 11.54 5.21 -0.71
CA CYS A 32 11.06 5.45 0.63
C CYS A 32 10.66 4.15 1.35
N ALA A 33 10.00 3.21 0.65
CA ALA A 33 9.64 1.92 1.20
C ALA A 33 10.87 1.09 1.62
N ILE A 34 11.94 1.09 0.80
CA ILE A 34 13.19 0.41 1.13
C ILE A 34 13.83 1.03 2.37
N LEU A 35 13.94 2.35 2.42
CA LEU A 35 14.50 3.06 3.58
C LEU A 35 13.73 2.76 4.86
N ILE A 36 12.40 2.85 4.81
CA ILE A 36 11.54 2.54 5.96
C ILE A 36 11.65 1.07 6.34
N GLY A 37 11.71 0.17 5.37
CA GLY A 37 11.92 -1.26 5.61
C GLY A 37 13.21 -1.55 6.40
N ILE A 38 14.33 -0.90 6.02
CA ILE A 38 15.60 -1.02 6.73
C ILE A 38 15.49 -0.51 8.18
N PHE A 39 14.79 0.60 8.40
CA PHE A 39 14.63 1.20 9.72
C PHE A 39 13.43 0.67 10.51
N SER A 40 12.59 -0.19 9.93
CA SER A 40 11.36 -0.69 10.55
C SER A 40 11.59 -1.39 11.89
N GLY A 41 12.70 -2.11 12.05
CA GLY A 41 13.09 -2.72 13.32
C GLY A 41 13.38 -1.70 14.43
N LYS A 42 14.05 -0.59 14.12
CA LYS A 42 14.30 0.49 15.07
C LYS A 42 13.03 1.25 15.41
N ILE A 43 12.18 1.52 14.42
CA ILE A 43 10.88 2.16 14.60
C ILE A 43 9.99 1.31 15.52
N GLY A 44 9.94 -0.01 15.27
CA GLY A 44 9.18 -0.94 16.11
C GLY A 44 9.71 -1.10 17.54
N ALA A 45 10.99 -0.80 17.78
CA ALA A 45 11.56 -0.76 19.15
C ALA A 45 11.13 0.49 19.93
N VAL A 46 10.89 1.61 19.25
CA VAL A 46 10.48 2.89 19.86
C VAL A 46 8.95 2.99 19.98
N LEU A 47 8.25 2.58 18.94
CA LEU A 47 6.78 2.56 18.89
C LEU A 47 6.28 1.16 19.23
N SER A 48 5.21 1.08 20.02
CA SER A 48 4.54 -0.21 20.22
C SER A 48 4.04 -0.78 18.88
N SER A 49 3.99 -2.11 18.74
CA SER A 49 3.50 -2.75 17.52
C SER A 49 2.11 -2.26 17.11
N ARG A 50 1.23 -1.98 18.08
CA ARG A 50 -0.10 -1.42 17.82
C ARG A 50 -0.02 -0.01 17.23
N ALA A 51 0.75 0.88 17.85
CA ALA A 51 0.92 2.25 17.37
C ALA A 51 1.51 2.27 15.95
N THR A 52 2.48 1.40 15.66
CA THR A 52 3.07 1.28 14.33
C THR A 52 2.04 0.83 13.28
N ILE A 53 1.19 -0.14 13.62
CA ILE A 53 0.13 -0.61 12.72
C ILE A 53 -0.89 0.51 12.45
N TYR A 54 -1.37 1.21 13.48
CA TYR A 54 -2.31 2.32 13.30
C TYR A 54 -1.71 3.46 12.47
N THR A 55 -0.47 3.84 12.72
CA THR A 55 0.23 4.87 11.93
C THR A 55 0.38 4.44 10.48
N ALA A 56 0.73 3.19 10.23
CA ALA A 56 0.86 2.64 8.89
C ALA A 56 -0.46 2.66 8.11
N PHE A 57 -1.54 2.21 8.74
CA PHE A 57 -2.88 2.27 8.13
C PHE A 57 -3.35 3.71 7.90
N ALA A 58 -3.09 4.62 8.83
CA ALA A 58 -3.42 6.04 8.69
C ALA A 58 -2.67 6.67 7.49
N LEU A 59 -1.39 6.33 7.31
CA LEU A 59 -0.61 6.76 6.13
C LEU A 59 -1.20 6.21 4.83
N VAL A 60 -1.54 4.93 4.80
CA VAL A 60 -2.15 4.29 3.63
C VAL A 60 -3.51 4.91 3.31
N ALA A 61 -4.38 5.04 4.30
CA ALA A 61 -5.70 5.63 4.12
C ALA A 61 -5.61 7.11 3.70
N GLY A 62 -4.74 7.89 4.35
CA GLY A 62 -4.48 9.29 4.00
C GLY A 62 -3.96 9.46 2.57
N ALA A 63 -3.05 8.58 2.14
CA ALA A 63 -2.54 8.58 0.77
C ALA A 63 -3.66 8.31 -0.26
N LEU A 64 -4.55 7.35 0.02
CA LEU A 64 -5.67 7.01 -0.85
C LEU A 64 -6.71 8.13 -0.91
N VAL A 65 -7.03 8.75 0.24
CA VAL A 65 -7.94 9.91 0.31
C VAL A 65 -7.35 11.11 -0.45
N ALA A 66 -6.06 11.41 -0.24
CA ALA A 66 -5.40 12.49 -0.97
C ALA A 66 -5.38 12.23 -2.48
N ALA A 67 -5.11 11.00 -2.90
CA ALA A 67 -5.19 10.62 -4.31
C ALA A 67 -6.63 10.77 -4.82
N ALA A 68 -7.65 10.30 -4.09
CA ALA A 68 -9.05 10.40 -4.51
C ALA A 68 -9.52 11.85 -4.69
N LEU A 69 -9.05 12.77 -3.82
CA LEU A 69 -9.44 14.17 -3.88
C LEU A 69 -8.71 14.97 -4.98
N PHE A 70 -7.43 14.66 -5.20
CA PHE A 70 -6.54 15.56 -5.95
C PHE A 70 -5.88 14.91 -7.18
N VAL A 71 -6.17 13.62 -7.48
CA VAL A 71 -5.54 12.90 -8.61
C VAL A 71 -5.71 13.62 -9.96
N GLN A 72 -6.81 14.35 -10.15
CA GLN A 72 -7.10 15.06 -11.39
C GLN A 72 -6.39 16.42 -11.49
N LEU A 73 -5.89 16.96 -10.39
CA LEU A 73 -5.34 18.32 -10.35
C LEU A 73 -3.87 18.36 -10.76
N HIS A 74 -3.03 17.53 -10.17
CA HIS A 74 -1.58 17.58 -10.38
C HIS A 74 -0.91 16.22 -10.25
N VAL A 75 0.04 15.92 -11.15
CA VAL A 75 0.90 14.73 -11.11
C VAL A 75 1.71 14.63 -9.81
N ALA A 76 2.10 15.76 -9.21
CA ALA A 76 2.82 15.77 -7.93
C ALA A 76 2.05 15.07 -6.80
N VAL A 77 0.72 15.11 -6.83
CA VAL A 77 -0.11 14.38 -5.85
C VAL A 77 0.07 12.88 -5.97
N LEU A 78 0.20 12.36 -7.18
CA LEU A 78 0.47 10.94 -7.41
C LEU A 78 1.81 10.51 -6.79
N ILE A 79 2.84 11.35 -6.90
CA ILE A 79 4.15 11.10 -6.30
C ILE A 79 4.05 11.09 -4.77
N LEU A 80 3.39 12.08 -4.19
CA LEU A 80 3.20 12.15 -2.74
C LEU A 80 2.35 10.98 -2.22
N ALA A 81 1.30 10.63 -2.95
CA ALA A 81 0.44 9.51 -2.60
C ALA A 81 1.18 8.17 -2.64
N ILE A 82 2.01 7.92 -3.67
CA ILE A 82 2.79 6.68 -3.72
C ILE A 82 3.85 6.62 -2.63
N VAL A 83 4.52 7.74 -2.31
CA VAL A 83 5.48 7.82 -1.21
C VAL A 83 4.81 7.50 0.12
N ALA A 84 3.68 8.13 0.43
CA ALA A 84 2.94 7.89 1.66
C ALA A 84 2.39 6.47 1.73
N PHE A 85 1.80 5.97 0.64
CA PHE A 85 1.26 4.61 0.55
C PHE A 85 2.34 3.55 0.74
N ALA A 86 3.44 3.64 -0.01
CA ALA A 86 4.53 2.68 0.04
C ALA A 86 5.24 2.70 1.40
N SER A 87 5.38 3.89 2.00
CA SER A 87 5.90 4.07 3.35
C SER A 87 5.03 3.39 4.41
N GLY A 88 3.73 3.62 4.36
CA GLY A 88 2.77 2.98 5.26
C GLY A 88 2.78 1.46 5.09
N PHE A 89 2.79 0.97 3.86
CA PHE A 89 2.84 -0.47 3.57
C PHE A 89 4.12 -1.12 4.11
N ALA A 90 5.28 -0.49 3.89
CA ALA A 90 6.56 -0.99 4.40
C ALA A 90 6.61 -1.00 5.95
N LEU A 91 6.05 0.03 6.58
CA LEU A 91 6.00 0.15 8.05
C LEU A 91 5.11 -0.93 8.68
N MET A 92 4.03 -1.32 8.01
CA MET A 92 3.06 -2.29 8.51
C MET A 92 3.58 -3.73 8.46
N TYR A 93 4.46 -4.07 7.52
CA TYR A 93 4.80 -5.46 7.21
C TYR A 93 5.41 -6.20 8.40
N ALA A 94 6.44 -5.66 9.03
CA ALA A 94 7.14 -6.32 10.15
C ALA A 94 6.25 -6.51 11.39
N PRO A 95 5.49 -5.50 11.87
CA PRO A 95 4.57 -5.71 13.00
C PRO A 95 3.46 -6.73 12.72
N LEU A 96 2.94 -6.79 11.48
CA LEU A 96 1.92 -7.78 11.12
C LEU A 96 2.47 -9.20 11.16
N VAL A 97 3.65 -9.43 10.58
CA VAL A 97 4.32 -10.74 10.63
C VAL A 97 4.59 -11.14 12.07
N ASN A 98 5.15 -10.24 12.88
CA ASN A 98 5.43 -10.52 14.29
C ASN A 98 4.16 -10.84 15.09
N THR A 99 3.07 -10.13 14.82
CA THR A 99 1.78 -10.39 15.49
C THR A 99 1.20 -11.74 15.07
N ALA A 100 1.26 -12.07 13.79
CA ALA A 100 0.79 -13.34 13.26
C ALA A 100 1.58 -14.54 13.83
N LEU A 101 2.88 -14.35 14.10
CA LEU A 101 3.76 -15.40 14.62
C LEU A 101 3.83 -15.49 16.14
N ARG A 102 3.27 -14.53 16.85
CA ARG A 102 3.43 -14.37 18.31
C ARG A 102 3.10 -15.63 19.12
N ASN A 103 2.09 -16.39 18.72
CA ASN A 103 1.60 -17.58 19.42
C ASN A 103 2.06 -18.88 18.75
N ILE A 104 3.02 -18.82 17.83
CA ILE A 104 3.49 -19.97 17.08
C ILE A 104 4.85 -20.40 17.62
N THR A 105 4.99 -21.71 17.90
CA THR A 105 6.25 -22.27 18.38
C THR A 105 7.35 -22.15 17.32
N ALA A 106 8.61 -22.00 17.76
CA ALA A 106 9.75 -21.84 16.85
C ALA A 106 9.84 -22.98 15.81
N ALA A 107 9.50 -24.21 16.20
CA ALA A 107 9.49 -25.37 15.30
C ALA A 107 8.47 -25.26 14.15
N LYS A 108 7.39 -24.48 14.32
CA LYS A 108 6.32 -24.29 13.32
C LYS A 108 6.37 -22.92 12.64
N SER A 109 7.29 -22.04 13.04
CA SER A 109 7.37 -20.67 12.52
C SER A 109 7.64 -20.62 11.01
N GLY A 110 8.47 -21.51 10.47
CA GLY A 110 8.75 -21.60 9.05
C GLY A 110 7.50 -21.92 8.22
N ILE A 111 6.68 -22.86 8.69
CA ILE A 111 5.41 -23.23 8.04
C ILE A 111 4.44 -22.05 8.08
N ALA A 112 4.32 -21.37 9.22
CA ALA A 112 3.44 -20.24 9.39
C ALA A 112 3.83 -19.05 8.50
N ILE A 113 5.13 -18.75 8.38
CA ILE A 113 5.64 -17.74 7.43
C ILE A 113 5.32 -18.14 5.99
N GLY A 114 5.48 -19.42 5.65
CA GLY A 114 5.11 -19.95 4.33
C GLY A 114 3.63 -19.71 4.01
N PHE A 115 2.73 -20.03 4.92
CA PHE A 115 1.29 -19.77 4.78
C PHE A 115 0.97 -18.27 4.67
N TYR A 116 1.59 -17.44 5.50
CA TYR A 116 1.44 -15.98 5.44
C TYR A 116 1.84 -15.44 4.06
N ASN A 117 3.02 -15.85 3.56
CA ASN A 117 3.49 -15.41 2.25
C ASN A 117 2.60 -15.95 1.11
N LEU A 118 2.13 -17.19 1.20
CA LEU A 118 1.20 -17.76 0.23
C LEU A 118 -0.10 -16.94 0.17
N THR A 119 -0.67 -16.60 1.33
CA THR A 119 -1.88 -15.78 1.41
C THR A 119 -1.68 -14.42 0.75
N ILE A 120 -0.56 -13.73 1.03
CA ILE A 120 -0.24 -12.45 0.42
C ILE A 120 -0.07 -12.59 -1.10
N ASN A 121 0.66 -13.61 -1.56
CA ASN A 121 0.90 -13.82 -2.99
C ASN A 121 -0.37 -14.17 -3.77
N ILE A 122 -1.37 -14.74 -3.14
CA ILE A 122 -2.70 -14.96 -3.75
C ILE A 122 -3.54 -13.67 -3.68
N ALA A 123 -3.52 -12.97 -2.56
CA ALA A 123 -4.32 -11.76 -2.35
C ALA A 123 -3.89 -10.59 -3.26
N ILE A 124 -2.60 -10.46 -3.58
CA ILE A 124 -2.08 -9.38 -4.42
C ILE A 124 -2.67 -9.42 -5.84
N PRO A 125 -2.56 -10.52 -6.62
CA PRO A 125 -3.15 -10.60 -7.96
C PRO A 125 -4.67 -10.45 -7.95
N LEU A 126 -5.36 -11.02 -6.97
CA LEU A 126 -6.81 -10.87 -6.82
C LEU A 126 -7.19 -9.40 -6.58
N GLY A 127 -6.46 -8.72 -5.70
CA GLY A 127 -6.66 -7.29 -5.43
C GLY A 127 -6.41 -6.43 -6.67
N ILE A 128 -5.40 -6.73 -7.46
CA ILE A 128 -5.11 -6.04 -8.73
C ILE A 128 -6.22 -6.28 -9.74
N ALA A 129 -6.62 -7.53 -9.96
CA ALA A 129 -7.68 -7.88 -10.91
C ALA A 129 -9.03 -7.24 -10.54
N TYR A 130 -9.38 -7.25 -9.25
CA TYR A 130 -10.58 -6.60 -8.75
C TYR A 130 -10.53 -5.07 -8.95
N THR A 131 -9.40 -4.46 -8.67
CA THR A 131 -9.18 -3.02 -8.82
C THR A 131 -9.24 -2.60 -10.29
N ALA A 132 -8.63 -3.37 -11.19
CA ALA A 132 -8.70 -3.14 -12.64
C ALA A 132 -10.15 -3.22 -13.14
N LYS A 133 -10.88 -4.26 -12.73
CA LYS A 133 -12.29 -4.41 -13.14
C LYS A 133 -13.17 -3.29 -12.61
N LEU A 134 -12.97 -2.85 -11.38
CA LEU A 134 -13.69 -1.71 -10.82
C LEU A 134 -13.37 -0.41 -11.57
N GLN A 135 -12.12 -0.18 -11.93
CA GLN A 135 -11.70 0.99 -12.69
C GLN A 135 -12.43 1.06 -14.03
N ASP A 136 -12.51 -0.07 -14.77
CA ASP A 136 -13.22 -0.13 -16.04
C ASP A 136 -14.71 0.20 -15.93
N LEU A 137 -15.32 -0.15 -14.78
CA LEU A 137 -16.76 0.05 -14.55
C LEU A 137 -17.11 1.41 -13.97
N THR A 138 -16.25 1.98 -13.11
CA THR A 138 -16.61 3.14 -12.27
C THR A 138 -15.64 4.32 -12.35
N GLY A 139 -14.49 4.14 -13.00
CA GLY A 139 -13.45 5.15 -13.13
C GLY A 139 -12.54 5.26 -11.89
N TYR A 140 -11.43 5.99 -12.06
CA TYR A 140 -10.34 6.11 -11.08
C TYR A 140 -10.79 6.63 -9.71
N ASN A 141 -11.60 7.68 -9.71
CA ASN A 141 -11.99 8.38 -8.47
C ASN A 141 -12.80 7.46 -7.55
N THR A 142 -13.79 6.76 -8.09
CA THR A 142 -14.63 5.82 -7.31
C THR A 142 -13.80 4.69 -6.74
N VAL A 143 -12.87 4.13 -7.53
CA VAL A 143 -12.00 3.06 -7.05
C VAL A 143 -11.09 3.53 -5.92
N LEU A 144 -10.53 4.74 -6.01
CA LEU A 144 -9.70 5.31 -4.95
C LEU A 144 -10.49 5.49 -3.64
N TRP A 145 -11.75 5.93 -3.72
CA TRP A 145 -12.63 6.02 -2.56
C TRP A 145 -12.95 4.65 -1.94
N ILE A 146 -13.21 3.64 -2.77
CA ILE A 146 -13.43 2.27 -2.29
C ILE A 146 -12.18 1.73 -1.58
N LEU A 147 -11.00 1.93 -2.17
CA LEU A 147 -9.75 1.51 -1.55
C LEU A 147 -9.46 2.26 -0.23
N ALA A 148 -9.79 3.56 -0.18
CA ALA A 148 -9.66 4.36 1.04
C ALA A 148 -10.62 3.85 2.15
N ALA A 149 -11.86 3.53 1.80
CA ALA A 149 -12.83 2.96 2.74
C ALA A 149 -12.36 1.59 3.28
N VAL A 150 -11.85 0.71 2.41
CA VAL A 150 -11.28 -0.59 2.83
C VAL A 150 -10.07 -0.39 3.76
N ALA A 151 -9.19 0.57 3.46
CA ALA A 151 -8.07 0.89 4.34
C ALA A 151 -8.52 1.45 5.70
N ALA A 152 -9.57 2.27 5.72
CA ALA A 152 -10.14 2.82 6.96
C ALA A 152 -10.76 1.74 7.84
N ILE A 153 -11.43 0.74 7.27
CA ILE A 153 -11.98 -0.42 8.00
C ILE A 153 -10.84 -1.20 8.69
N GLY A 154 -9.65 -1.25 8.08
CA GLY A 154 -8.48 -1.90 8.68
C GLY A 154 -7.94 -1.19 9.93
N ILE A 155 -8.40 0.03 10.24
CA ILE A 155 -8.03 0.80 11.44
C ILE A 155 -8.98 0.51 12.61
N ALA A 156 -10.23 0.14 12.31
CA ALA A 156 -11.28 -0.10 13.31
C ALA A 156 -11.12 -1.46 13.98
#